data_0ff77ce17116555ec98161a99a00524e
#
_entry.id   0ff77ce17116555ec98161a99a00524e
#
_cell.length_a   1.000
_cell.length_b   1.000
_cell.length_c   1.000
_cell.angle_alpha   90.00
_cell.angle_beta   90.00
_cell.angle_gamma   90.00
#
_symmetry.space_group_name_H-M   'P 1'
#
loop_
_entity.id
_entity.type
_entity.pdbx_description
1 polymer ?
#
loop_
_entity_poly.entity_id
_entity_poly.type
_entity_poly.pdbx_seq_one_letter_code
_entity_poly.pdbx_strand_id
1 'polypeptide(L)'
;MPDYYSPYEVSYRFHGALSFAVNRARDEFFLKRQIASILPPHLTTTGFMYGVLDAGVKYAHVVIAGKDRLETFDFALPVPGPPFLGTNIRAENIYPGKTIENLDLDSLRTIFAKQNCCATNSNGTRDGDPLNLVIVEGRRDPIVPFVARGWHLARQLNAASAIDTARAFIFRDEFQTSPVSPLYLFGRQEDIALQKARSTINERVHARLWLTPFTFEGRRVWIGQVSRDVGVRVTGQTWNLTTHKIGPDVDFDRSYLLQDLIMSGFVEQYGYVNGVGAAPASAPRANLTGDPYYTDGLRAVVFLSNQTTPLSAIRKLPWEEAR
;
A
#
# COMPACT_ATOMS: atom_id res chain seq x y z
N MET A 1 2.27 -12.31 16.84
CA MET A 1 1.48 -13.56 16.74
C MET A 1 1.97 -14.30 15.52
N PRO A 2 1.94 -15.63 15.48
CA PRO A 2 2.28 -16.34 14.27
C PRO A 2 1.29 -15.97 13.15
N ASP A 3 1.79 -15.76 11.95
CA ASP A 3 0.99 -15.34 10.79
C ASP A 3 0.18 -16.50 10.18
N TYR A 4 0.36 -17.71 10.68
CA TYR A 4 -0.42 -18.89 10.28
C TYR A 4 -0.78 -19.75 11.50
N TYR A 5 -1.84 -20.54 11.33
CA TYR A 5 -2.32 -21.47 12.32
C TYR A 5 -2.00 -22.91 11.91
N SER A 6 -1.68 -23.75 12.91
CA SER A 6 -1.67 -25.19 12.69
C SER A 6 -3.08 -25.72 12.39
N PRO A 7 -3.22 -26.88 11.72
CA PRO A 7 -4.53 -27.51 11.49
C PRO A 7 -5.31 -27.73 12.79
N TYR A 8 -4.64 -28.05 13.88
CA TYR A 8 -5.25 -28.25 15.19
C TYR A 8 -5.80 -26.97 15.79
N GLU A 9 -5.06 -25.86 15.70
CA GLU A 9 -5.54 -24.55 16.19
C GLU A 9 -6.81 -24.10 15.46
N VAL A 10 -6.87 -24.34 14.14
CA VAL A 10 -8.07 -24.04 13.34
C VAL A 10 -9.20 -24.98 13.73
N SER A 11 -8.95 -26.28 13.75
CA SER A 11 -9.96 -27.28 14.09
C SER A 11 -10.55 -27.05 15.48
N TYR A 12 -9.70 -26.74 16.46
CA TYR A 12 -10.11 -26.51 17.84
C TYR A 12 -11.12 -25.38 18.00
N ARG A 13 -11.07 -24.35 17.14
CA ARG A 13 -12.07 -23.27 17.12
C ARG A 13 -13.49 -23.76 16.76
N PHE A 14 -13.60 -24.91 16.10
CA PHE A 14 -14.86 -25.53 15.72
C PHE A 14 -15.26 -26.67 16.69
N HIS A 15 -14.42 -27.00 17.68
CA HIS A 15 -14.80 -27.91 18.74
C HIS A 15 -15.90 -27.28 19.61
N GLY A 16 -16.81 -28.09 20.08
CA GLY A 16 -17.90 -27.67 20.94
C GLY A 16 -18.30 -28.83 21.87
N ALA A 17 -19.47 -28.73 22.48
CA ALA A 17 -20.06 -29.79 23.30
C ALA A 17 -20.50 -31.03 22.49
N LEU A 18 -19.90 -31.21 21.29
CA LEU A 18 -20.14 -32.35 20.41
C LEU A 18 -19.38 -33.58 20.90
N SER A 19 -19.77 -34.75 20.40
CA SER A 19 -19.09 -36.00 20.73
C SER A 19 -17.61 -35.97 20.32
N PHE A 20 -16.78 -36.72 21.05
CA PHE A 20 -15.37 -36.91 20.74
C PHE A 20 -15.13 -37.35 19.30
N ALA A 21 -15.97 -38.20 18.74
CA ALA A 21 -15.89 -38.69 17.38
C ALA A 21 -16.03 -37.54 16.34
N VAL A 22 -16.96 -36.59 16.58
CA VAL A 22 -17.18 -35.44 15.68
C VAL A 22 -15.98 -34.47 15.75
N ASN A 23 -15.46 -34.21 16.92
CA ASN A 23 -14.29 -33.34 17.07
C ASN A 23 -13.05 -33.94 16.41
N ARG A 24 -12.81 -35.25 16.59
CA ARG A 24 -11.74 -35.99 15.93
C ARG A 24 -11.89 -35.98 14.40
N ALA A 25 -13.08 -36.13 13.86
CA ALA A 25 -13.31 -36.04 12.42
C ALA A 25 -12.97 -34.64 11.85
N ARG A 26 -13.19 -33.58 12.65
CA ARG A 26 -12.77 -32.21 12.28
C ARG A 26 -11.25 -32.05 12.30
N ASP A 27 -10.56 -32.57 13.32
CA ASP A 27 -9.11 -32.56 13.37
C ASP A 27 -8.51 -33.25 12.13
N GLU A 28 -9.02 -34.44 11.80
CA GLU A 28 -8.58 -35.18 10.61
C GLU A 28 -8.86 -34.42 9.32
N PHE A 29 -10.00 -33.70 9.21
CA PHE A 29 -10.36 -32.92 8.05
C PHE A 29 -9.32 -31.81 7.77
N PHE A 30 -8.96 -31.02 8.79
CA PHE A 30 -7.99 -29.94 8.62
C PHE A 30 -6.56 -30.49 8.42
N LEU A 31 -6.19 -31.52 9.18
CA LEU A 31 -4.86 -32.13 9.09
C LEU A 31 -4.57 -32.74 7.72
N LYS A 32 -5.53 -33.50 7.17
CA LYS A 32 -5.36 -34.17 5.85
C LYS A 32 -5.33 -33.18 4.67
N ARG A 33 -5.83 -31.96 4.87
CA ARG A 33 -5.87 -30.94 3.81
C ARG A 33 -4.73 -29.93 3.89
N GLN A 34 -3.93 -29.94 4.94
CA GLN A 34 -2.75 -29.08 5.02
C GLN A 34 -1.78 -29.41 3.90
N ILE A 35 -1.13 -28.39 3.34
CA ILE A 35 -0.05 -28.58 2.39
C ILE A 35 1.10 -29.35 3.04
N ALA A 36 1.67 -30.31 2.32
CA ALA A 36 2.80 -31.07 2.82
C ALA A 36 4.02 -30.16 3.04
N SER A 37 4.71 -30.31 4.17
CA SER A 37 5.90 -29.55 4.51
C SER A 37 7.14 -30.03 3.72
N ILE A 38 7.07 -31.22 3.12
CA ILE A 38 8.15 -31.80 2.31
C ILE A 38 7.65 -31.88 0.88
N LEU A 39 8.40 -31.24 -0.03
CA LEU A 39 8.16 -31.30 -1.47
C LEU A 39 9.18 -32.26 -2.10
N PRO A 40 8.79 -33.47 -2.49
CA PRO A 40 9.69 -34.39 -3.16
C PRO A 40 10.13 -33.86 -4.53
N PRO A 41 11.33 -34.21 -5.01
CA PRO A 41 11.81 -33.80 -6.32
C PRO A 41 10.85 -34.21 -7.44
N HIS A 42 10.62 -33.29 -8.40
CA HIS A 42 9.78 -33.51 -9.59
C HIS A 42 8.27 -33.78 -9.29
N LEU A 43 7.82 -33.55 -8.06
CA LEU A 43 6.41 -33.68 -7.70
C LEU A 43 5.77 -32.31 -7.41
N THR A 44 4.48 -32.24 -7.67
CA THR A 44 3.63 -31.13 -7.27
C THR A 44 2.85 -31.51 -6.01
N THR A 45 2.83 -30.62 -5.04
CA THR A 45 1.96 -30.75 -3.85
C THR A 45 0.92 -29.65 -3.85
N THR A 46 -0.26 -29.98 -3.36
CA THR A 46 -1.38 -29.04 -3.19
C THR A 46 -1.98 -29.23 -1.83
N GLY A 47 -2.38 -28.14 -1.19
CA GLY A 47 -3.00 -28.20 0.12
C GLY A 47 -3.34 -26.80 0.63
N PHE A 48 -3.89 -26.75 1.84
CA PHE A 48 -4.26 -25.50 2.51
C PHE A 48 -3.17 -25.02 3.47
N MET A 49 -3.00 -23.71 3.54
CA MET A 49 -2.35 -23.00 4.63
C MET A 49 -3.40 -22.20 5.37
N TYR A 50 -3.39 -22.27 6.68
CA TYR A 50 -4.37 -21.61 7.54
C TYR A 50 -3.77 -20.36 8.15
N GLY A 51 -4.35 -19.22 7.90
CA GLY A 51 -3.83 -17.93 8.37
C GLY A 51 -4.88 -17.08 9.07
N VAL A 52 -4.43 -15.97 9.63
CA VAL A 52 -5.32 -14.94 10.17
C VAL A 52 -6.14 -14.34 9.04
N LEU A 53 -7.38 -13.99 9.30
CA LEU A 53 -8.21 -13.27 8.35
C LEU A 53 -7.74 -11.80 8.29
N ASP A 54 -7.19 -11.42 7.14
CA ASP A 54 -6.88 -10.03 6.84
C ASP A 54 -7.97 -9.45 5.93
N ALA A 55 -8.11 -8.14 5.93
CA ALA A 55 -9.04 -7.46 5.04
C ALA A 55 -8.31 -6.93 3.80
N GLY A 56 -8.87 -7.20 2.62
CA GLY A 56 -8.39 -6.70 1.33
C GLY A 56 -7.29 -7.53 0.71
N VAL A 57 -6.12 -7.59 1.32
CA VAL A 57 -4.95 -8.33 0.80
C VAL A 57 -4.23 -9.02 1.93
N LYS A 58 -3.82 -10.27 1.68
CA LYS A 58 -2.93 -11.03 2.55
C LYS A 58 -1.54 -11.13 1.94
N TYR A 59 -0.54 -10.79 2.71
CA TYR A 59 0.85 -11.07 2.36
C TYR A 59 1.20 -12.53 2.70
N ALA A 60 1.75 -13.24 1.74
CA ALA A 60 2.26 -14.60 1.92
C ALA A 60 3.74 -14.65 1.53
N HIS A 61 4.58 -15.02 2.47
CA HIS A 61 6.01 -15.26 2.28
C HIS A 61 6.27 -16.76 2.39
N VAL A 62 6.67 -17.37 1.27
CA VAL A 62 6.94 -18.80 1.18
C VAL A 62 8.42 -19.03 1.01
N VAL A 63 9.00 -19.82 1.90
CA VAL A 63 10.41 -20.22 1.84
C VAL A 63 10.51 -21.72 1.53
N ILE A 64 11.18 -22.06 0.45
CA ILE A 64 11.50 -23.45 0.11
C ILE A 64 12.98 -23.68 0.41
N ALA A 65 13.25 -24.50 1.40
CA ALA A 65 14.60 -24.87 1.80
C ALA A 65 15.04 -26.13 1.03
N GLY A 66 16.04 -26.01 0.19
CA GLY A 66 16.76 -27.10 -0.42
C GLY A 66 18.03 -27.45 0.36
N LYS A 67 18.82 -28.41 -0.14
CA LYS A 67 20.06 -28.85 0.51
C LYS A 67 21.08 -27.70 0.68
N ASP A 68 21.24 -26.89 -0.38
CA ASP A 68 22.30 -25.86 -0.45
C ASP A 68 21.77 -24.47 -0.77
N ARG A 69 20.46 -24.28 -0.79
CA ARG A 69 19.84 -23.00 -1.14
C ARG A 69 18.47 -22.81 -0.51
N LEU A 70 18.10 -21.55 -0.35
CA LEU A 70 16.75 -21.12 0.02
C LEU A 70 16.14 -20.37 -1.18
N GLU A 71 14.93 -20.76 -1.56
CA GLU A 71 14.13 -20.04 -2.55
C GLU A 71 12.99 -19.35 -1.83
N THR A 72 12.78 -18.08 -2.11
CA THR A 72 11.72 -17.28 -1.48
C THR A 72 10.72 -16.78 -2.51
N PHE A 73 9.44 -16.84 -2.15
CA PHE A 73 8.34 -16.38 -2.98
C PHE A 73 7.43 -15.49 -2.13
N ASP A 74 7.14 -14.30 -2.64
CA ASP A 74 6.32 -13.33 -1.96
C ASP A 74 5.09 -13.00 -2.79
N PHE A 75 3.93 -13.03 -2.16
CA PHE A 75 2.65 -12.83 -2.82
C PHE A 75 1.79 -11.83 -2.03
N ALA A 76 1.09 -10.97 -2.77
CA ALA A 76 -0.05 -10.23 -2.28
C ALA A 76 -1.32 -10.93 -2.78
N LEU A 77 -2.03 -11.61 -1.90
CA LEU A 77 -3.20 -12.42 -2.24
C LEU A 77 -4.47 -11.63 -1.93
N PRO A 78 -5.31 -11.32 -2.93
CA PRO A 78 -6.60 -10.69 -2.67
C PRO A 78 -7.48 -11.56 -1.76
N VAL A 79 -8.02 -10.97 -0.71
CA VAL A 79 -8.95 -11.64 0.21
C VAL A 79 -10.37 -11.28 -0.21
N PRO A 80 -11.27 -12.25 -0.41
CA PRO A 80 -12.67 -11.97 -0.74
C PRO A 80 -13.33 -11.09 0.34
N GLY A 81 -14.06 -10.07 -0.09
CA GLY A 81 -14.72 -9.13 0.82
C GLY A 81 -15.22 -7.87 0.10
N PRO A 82 -15.45 -6.78 0.84
CA PRO A 82 -15.78 -5.49 0.24
C PRO A 82 -14.74 -5.03 -0.78
N PRO A 83 -15.10 -4.20 -1.76
CA PRO A 83 -14.15 -3.68 -2.73
C PRO A 83 -13.10 -2.79 -2.06
N PHE A 84 -11.83 -3.02 -2.40
CA PHE A 84 -10.68 -2.23 -1.96
C PHE A 84 -10.06 -1.51 -3.15
N LEU A 85 -9.51 -0.31 -2.89
CA LEU A 85 -8.70 0.41 -3.87
C LEU A 85 -7.36 -0.32 -4.06
N GLY A 86 -7.01 -0.65 -5.29
CA GLY A 86 -5.75 -1.32 -5.62
C GLY A 86 -5.88 -2.73 -6.16
N THR A 87 -7.10 -3.24 -6.33
CA THR A 87 -7.32 -4.56 -6.93
C THR A 87 -7.57 -4.45 -8.44
N ASN A 88 -6.93 -5.33 -9.22
CA ASN A 88 -7.15 -5.46 -10.68
C ASN A 88 -6.83 -4.21 -11.53
N ILE A 89 -5.79 -3.47 -11.19
CA ILE A 89 -5.37 -2.28 -11.95
C ILE A 89 -4.66 -2.71 -13.23
N ARG A 90 -5.20 -2.30 -14.37
CA ARG A 90 -4.63 -2.54 -15.69
C ARG A 90 -4.50 -1.22 -16.46
N ALA A 91 -3.32 -0.98 -17.03
CA ALA A 91 -3.02 0.25 -17.77
C ALA A 91 -3.97 0.43 -18.97
N GLU A 92 -4.35 -0.66 -19.63
CA GLU A 92 -5.26 -0.66 -20.79
C GLU A 92 -6.66 -0.14 -20.42
N ASN A 93 -7.10 -0.39 -19.18
CA ASN A 93 -8.40 0.09 -18.69
C ASN A 93 -8.36 1.56 -18.28
N ILE A 94 -7.21 2.03 -17.79
CA ILE A 94 -7.01 3.41 -17.32
C ILE A 94 -6.71 4.36 -18.49
N TYR A 95 -5.95 3.88 -19.48
CA TYR A 95 -5.48 4.65 -20.62
C TYR A 95 -5.90 4.01 -21.96
N PRO A 96 -7.22 3.85 -22.21
CA PRO A 96 -7.68 3.19 -23.43
C PRO A 96 -7.21 3.96 -24.68
N GLY A 97 -6.52 3.25 -25.57
CA GLY A 97 -6.02 3.81 -26.83
C GLY A 97 -4.87 4.80 -26.70
N LYS A 98 -4.31 5.01 -25.51
CA LYS A 98 -3.11 5.84 -25.35
C LYS A 98 -1.85 5.00 -25.51
N THR A 99 -0.84 5.60 -26.12
CA THR A 99 0.51 5.03 -26.12
C THR A 99 1.12 5.17 -24.73
N ILE A 100 1.61 4.08 -24.19
CA ILE A 100 2.39 4.07 -22.95
C ILE A 100 3.85 4.29 -23.35
N GLU A 101 4.43 5.38 -22.86
CA GLU A 101 5.80 5.77 -23.18
C GLU A 101 6.78 5.07 -22.25
N ASN A 102 7.84 4.47 -22.83
CA ASN A 102 8.91 3.85 -22.05
C ASN A 102 10.05 4.84 -21.87
N LEU A 103 10.33 5.19 -20.63
CA LEU A 103 11.30 6.20 -20.24
C LEU A 103 12.67 5.57 -19.94
N ASP A 104 13.72 6.32 -20.24
CA ASP A 104 15.03 6.13 -19.63
C ASP A 104 15.14 6.90 -18.30
N LEU A 105 16.28 6.81 -17.64
CA LEU A 105 16.48 7.39 -16.31
C LEU A 105 16.44 8.93 -16.31
N ASP A 106 16.99 9.57 -17.34
CA ASP A 106 17.03 11.04 -17.47
C ASP A 106 15.65 11.60 -17.82
N SER A 107 14.92 10.93 -18.72
CA SER A 107 13.54 11.26 -19.06
C SER A 107 12.62 11.12 -17.85
N LEU A 108 12.77 10.03 -17.08
CA LEU A 108 12.01 9.82 -15.86
C LEU A 108 12.26 10.96 -14.86
N ARG A 109 13.52 11.29 -14.59
CA ARG A 109 13.88 12.43 -13.73
C ARG A 109 13.25 13.74 -14.22
N THR A 110 13.37 14.03 -15.50
CA THR A 110 12.89 15.28 -16.11
C THR A 110 11.36 15.40 -16.07
N ILE A 111 10.64 14.32 -16.42
CA ILE A 111 9.19 14.29 -16.43
C ILE A 111 8.64 14.49 -15.02
N PHE A 112 9.15 13.73 -14.04
CA PHE A 112 8.65 13.84 -12.67
C PHE A 112 9.10 15.11 -11.94
N ALA A 113 10.17 15.75 -12.36
CA ALA A 113 10.53 17.10 -11.90
C ALA A 113 9.53 18.18 -12.39
N LYS A 114 8.86 17.96 -13.51
CA LYS A 114 7.90 18.90 -14.11
C LYS A 114 6.44 18.56 -13.84
N GLN A 115 6.15 17.39 -13.26
CA GLN A 115 4.79 16.97 -12.94
C GLN A 115 4.16 17.89 -11.90
N ASN A 116 2.82 18.05 -11.95
CA ASN A 116 2.08 18.87 -11.00
C ASN A 116 2.50 18.59 -9.55
N CYS A 117 2.51 19.61 -8.71
CA CYS A 117 2.93 19.50 -7.32
C CYS A 117 2.07 18.54 -6.52
N CYS A 118 0.77 18.57 -6.83
CA CYS A 118 -0.23 18.15 -5.87
C CYS A 118 -1.33 17.32 -6.53
N ALA A 119 -1.98 16.48 -5.76
CA ALA A 119 -3.29 15.94 -6.09
C ALA A 119 -4.32 17.07 -6.02
N THR A 120 -5.52 16.84 -6.53
CA THR A 120 -6.57 17.87 -6.58
C THR A 120 -7.90 17.37 -6.01
N ASN A 121 -8.86 18.28 -5.90
CA ASN A 121 -10.28 17.92 -5.74
C ASN A 121 -10.83 17.34 -7.06
N SER A 122 -12.07 16.85 -7.03
CA SER A 122 -12.70 16.14 -8.16
C SER A 122 -12.81 16.95 -9.46
N ASN A 123 -12.92 18.26 -9.39
CA ASN A 123 -12.98 19.13 -10.56
C ASN A 123 -11.65 19.81 -10.94
N GLY A 124 -10.54 19.45 -10.27
CA GLY A 124 -9.20 19.92 -10.59
C GLY A 124 -8.92 21.40 -10.29
N THR A 125 -9.79 22.06 -9.50
CA THR A 125 -9.71 23.52 -9.27
C THR A 125 -8.94 23.94 -8.01
N ARG A 126 -8.63 22.98 -7.12
CA ARG A 126 -7.92 23.24 -5.87
C ARG A 126 -6.87 22.16 -5.64
N ASP A 127 -5.69 22.60 -5.23
CA ASP A 127 -4.59 21.70 -4.85
C ASP A 127 -4.88 21.02 -3.50
N GLY A 128 -4.57 19.74 -3.45
CA GLY A 128 -4.62 18.90 -2.27
C GLY A 128 -3.24 18.60 -1.69
N ASP A 129 -3.06 17.36 -1.23
CA ASP A 129 -1.81 16.91 -0.66
C ASP A 129 -0.70 16.84 -1.73
N PRO A 130 0.57 17.11 -1.34
CA PRO A 130 1.70 17.09 -2.26
C PRO A 130 1.97 15.69 -2.81
N LEU A 131 2.26 15.58 -4.11
CA LEU A 131 2.69 14.35 -4.77
C LEU A 131 4.19 14.15 -4.51
N ASN A 132 4.54 13.61 -3.36
CA ASN A 132 5.92 13.52 -2.85
C ASN A 132 6.57 12.13 -3.09
N LEU A 133 5.95 11.27 -3.91
CA LEU A 133 6.39 9.90 -4.16
C LEU A 133 6.26 9.54 -5.65
N VAL A 134 7.23 8.80 -6.17
CA VAL A 134 7.19 8.08 -7.45
C VAL A 134 7.68 6.66 -7.19
N ILE A 135 6.99 5.67 -7.73
CA ILE A 135 7.37 4.25 -7.63
C ILE A 135 7.52 3.68 -9.04
N VAL A 136 8.68 3.15 -9.33
CA VAL A 136 8.90 2.25 -10.46
C VAL A 136 8.71 0.84 -9.93
N GLU A 137 7.68 0.16 -10.42
CA GLU A 137 7.34 -1.15 -9.89
C GLU A 137 8.33 -2.23 -10.35
N GLY A 138 8.48 -3.28 -9.54
CA GLY A 138 9.16 -4.50 -9.96
C GLY A 138 8.26 -5.32 -10.92
N ARG A 139 8.60 -6.59 -11.13
CA ARG A 139 7.73 -7.53 -11.86
C ARG A 139 6.55 -8.02 -11.00
N ARG A 140 6.58 -7.76 -9.71
CA ARG A 140 5.53 -8.11 -8.74
C ARG A 140 4.56 -6.94 -8.58
N ASP A 141 3.42 -7.22 -8.01
CA ASP A 141 2.44 -6.21 -7.65
C ASP A 141 3.08 -5.13 -6.75
N PRO A 142 2.91 -3.83 -7.05
CA PRO A 142 3.52 -2.74 -6.30
C PRO A 142 3.10 -2.68 -4.84
N ILE A 143 2.02 -3.34 -4.45
CA ILE A 143 1.55 -3.38 -3.06
C ILE A 143 2.32 -4.37 -2.18
N VAL A 144 3.06 -5.34 -2.76
CA VAL A 144 3.82 -6.36 -1.99
C VAL A 144 4.76 -5.74 -0.95
N PRO A 145 5.61 -4.75 -1.27
CA PRO A 145 6.48 -4.12 -0.27
C PRO A 145 5.71 -3.45 0.87
N PHE A 146 4.54 -2.88 0.56
CA PHE A 146 3.70 -2.24 1.56
C PHE A 146 3.07 -3.25 2.51
N VAL A 147 2.42 -4.29 1.97
CA VAL A 147 1.75 -5.29 2.82
C VAL A 147 2.75 -6.11 3.63
N ALA A 148 3.96 -6.35 3.11
CA ALA A 148 5.06 -6.95 3.86
C ALA A 148 5.47 -6.12 5.09
N ARG A 149 5.18 -4.82 5.09
CA ARG A 149 5.43 -3.87 6.19
C ARG A 149 4.19 -3.53 7.01
N GLY A 150 3.10 -4.29 6.84
CA GLY A 150 1.86 -4.10 7.61
C GLY A 150 1.02 -2.92 7.15
N TRP A 151 1.15 -2.51 5.89
CA TRP A 151 0.19 -1.61 5.26
C TRP A 151 -1.03 -2.41 4.80
N HIS A 152 -2.19 -1.80 4.87
CA HIS A 152 -3.47 -2.38 4.46
C HIS A 152 -4.09 -1.54 3.36
N LEU A 153 -4.79 -2.18 2.42
CA LEU A 153 -5.59 -1.46 1.43
C LEU A 153 -6.75 -0.74 2.11
N ALA A 154 -6.99 0.50 1.70
CA ALA A 154 -8.17 1.24 2.12
C ALA A 154 -9.40 0.76 1.36
N ARG A 155 -10.55 0.69 2.04
CA ARG A 155 -11.84 0.37 1.40
C ARG A 155 -12.24 1.47 0.43
N GLN A 156 -12.85 1.05 -0.68
CA GLN A 156 -13.44 2.00 -1.62
C GLN A 156 -14.72 2.61 -1.04
N LEU A 157 -14.79 3.95 -1.03
CA LEU A 157 -16.04 4.64 -0.74
C LEU A 157 -16.98 4.53 -1.95
N ASN A 158 -18.09 3.86 -1.78
CA ASN A 158 -19.22 3.94 -2.72
C ASN A 158 -20.46 4.43 -1.99
N ALA A 159 -21.41 5.02 -2.73
CA ALA A 159 -22.60 5.63 -2.15
C ALA A 159 -23.44 4.66 -1.28
N ALA A 160 -23.40 3.35 -1.56
CA ALA A 160 -24.10 2.34 -0.79
C ALA A 160 -23.37 1.99 0.54
N SER A 161 -22.05 2.09 0.57
CA SER A 161 -21.25 1.80 1.77
C SER A 161 -21.16 2.98 2.75
N ALA A 162 -21.55 4.19 2.34
CA ALA A 162 -21.45 5.38 3.18
C ALA A 162 -22.32 5.29 4.45
N ILE A 163 -23.51 4.69 4.34
CA ILE A 163 -24.46 4.53 5.47
C ILE A 163 -23.99 3.40 6.40
N ASP A 164 -23.48 2.30 5.85
CA ASP A 164 -22.97 1.17 6.64
C ASP A 164 -21.63 1.54 7.30
N THR A 165 -20.81 2.34 6.63
CA THR A 165 -19.53 2.83 7.17
C THR A 165 -19.76 3.78 8.36
N ALA A 166 -20.78 4.63 8.34
CA ALA A 166 -21.10 5.50 9.47
C ALA A 166 -21.54 4.70 10.72
N ARG A 167 -22.17 3.54 10.55
CA ARG A 167 -22.52 2.63 11.64
C ARG A 167 -21.33 1.78 12.12
N ALA A 168 -20.49 1.29 11.21
CA ALA A 168 -19.29 0.51 11.53
C ALA A 168 -18.20 1.34 12.21
N PHE A 169 -18.18 2.65 12.01
CA PHE A 169 -17.24 3.58 12.66
C PHE A 169 -17.36 3.61 14.21
N ILE A 170 -18.46 3.12 14.75
CA ILE A 170 -18.73 3.11 16.20
C ILE A 170 -18.19 1.83 16.87
N PHE A 171 -17.86 0.79 16.13
CA PHE A 171 -17.41 -0.52 16.68
C PHE A 171 -15.99 -0.89 16.27
N ARG A 172 -15.10 -0.68 17.12
CA ARG A 172 -13.69 -1.03 17.49
C ARG A 172 -12.78 -1.82 16.55
N ASP A 173 -13.19 -2.60 15.57
CA ASP A 173 -12.32 -3.56 14.85
C ASP A 173 -11.95 -3.20 13.40
N GLU A 174 -12.43 -2.10 12.85
CA GLU A 174 -12.25 -1.75 11.42
C GLU A 174 -11.25 -0.62 11.12
N PHE A 175 -10.40 -0.24 12.08
CA PHE A 175 -9.52 0.93 11.93
C PHE A 175 -8.43 0.80 10.86
N GLN A 176 -8.01 -0.43 10.56
CA GLN A 176 -6.90 -0.69 9.63
C GLN A 176 -7.29 -0.55 8.15
N THR A 177 -8.56 -0.61 7.83
CA THR A 177 -9.07 -0.57 6.44
C THR A 177 -10.11 0.50 6.19
N SER A 178 -10.24 1.47 7.09
CA SER A 178 -11.21 2.57 6.96
C SER A 178 -11.05 3.30 5.63
N PRO A 179 -12.15 3.75 5.01
CA PRO A 179 -12.08 4.54 3.79
C PRO A 179 -11.29 5.83 4.00
N VAL A 180 -10.60 6.28 2.97
CA VAL A 180 -9.91 7.56 2.91
C VAL A 180 -10.69 8.53 2.02
N SER A 181 -10.63 9.83 2.31
CA SER A 181 -11.24 10.85 1.44
C SER A 181 -10.56 10.82 0.07
N PRO A 182 -11.31 10.79 -1.04
CA PRO A 182 -10.72 10.67 -2.36
C PRO A 182 -9.93 11.92 -2.73
N LEU A 183 -8.78 11.71 -3.36
CA LEU A 183 -8.01 12.73 -4.05
C LEU A 183 -7.98 12.39 -5.55
N TYR A 184 -7.72 13.39 -6.38
CA TYR A 184 -7.79 13.23 -7.81
C TYR A 184 -6.48 13.64 -8.50
N LEU A 185 -6.11 12.87 -9.52
CA LEU A 185 -5.02 13.20 -10.43
C LEU A 185 -5.36 12.60 -11.81
N PHE A 186 -4.94 13.26 -12.89
CA PHE A 186 -5.28 12.85 -14.26
C PHE A 186 -6.80 12.70 -14.50
N GLY A 187 -7.63 13.48 -13.77
CA GLY A 187 -9.08 13.45 -13.90
C GLY A 187 -9.78 12.24 -13.23
N ARG A 188 -9.08 11.47 -12.40
CA ARG A 188 -9.63 10.31 -11.69
C ARG A 188 -9.15 10.22 -10.24
N GLN A 189 -9.88 9.48 -9.43
CA GLN A 189 -9.50 9.14 -8.07
C GLN A 189 -8.23 8.26 -8.08
N GLU A 190 -7.55 8.18 -6.93
CA GLU A 190 -6.42 7.27 -6.74
C GLU A 190 -6.75 5.82 -7.14
N ASP A 191 -5.79 5.17 -7.80
CA ASP A 191 -5.92 3.78 -8.21
C ASP A 191 -5.64 2.81 -7.05
N ILE A 192 -4.70 3.18 -6.17
CA ILE A 192 -4.34 2.44 -4.96
C ILE A 192 -4.41 3.39 -3.77
N ALA A 193 -5.06 2.96 -2.70
CA ALA A 193 -4.97 3.63 -1.40
C ALA A 193 -4.55 2.63 -0.33
N LEU A 194 -3.52 2.99 0.40
CA LEU A 194 -2.92 2.20 1.45
C LEU A 194 -2.87 2.99 2.74
N GLN A 195 -2.98 2.31 3.87
CA GLN A 195 -2.84 2.93 5.17
C GLN A 195 -2.13 2.00 6.14
N LYS A 196 -1.41 2.60 7.08
CA LYS A 196 -0.76 1.91 8.18
C LYS A 196 -1.11 2.63 9.47
N ALA A 197 -1.88 1.97 10.34
CA ALA A 197 -2.19 2.47 11.65
C ALA A 197 -1.05 2.15 12.63
N ARG A 198 -0.74 3.07 13.53
CA ARG A 198 0.19 2.81 14.64
C ARG A 198 -0.57 2.26 15.85
N SER A 199 -1.03 3.13 16.73
CA SER A 199 -1.70 2.73 17.97
C SER A 199 -3.15 3.19 18.04
N THR A 200 -3.51 4.24 17.30
CA THR A 200 -4.84 4.83 17.31
C THR A 200 -5.30 5.20 15.89
N ILE A 201 -6.60 5.40 15.71
CA ILE A 201 -7.20 5.90 14.46
C ILE A 201 -6.65 7.28 14.06
N ASN A 202 -6.14 8.05 15.01
CA ASN A 202 -5.64 9.39 14.81
C ASN A 202 -4.16 9.43 14.39
N GLU A 203 -3.51 8.27 14.30
CA GLU A 203 -2.08 8.15 13.98
C GLU A 203 -1.90 7.18 12.81
N ARG A 204 -2.52 7.49 11.67
CA ARG A 204 -2.40 6.70 10.46
C ARG A 204 -1.53 7.41 9.45
N VAL A 205 -0.70 6.64 8.77
CA VAL A 205 -0.01 7.09 7.56
C VAL A 205 -0.79 6.57 6.36
N HIS A 206 -1.08 7.46 5.42
CA HIS A 206 -1.80 7.15 4.19
C HIS A 206 -0.88 7.31 3.00
N ALA A 207 -0.93 6.37 2.07
CA ALA A 207 -0.29 6.48 0.77
C ALA A 207 -1.35 6.30 -0.32
N ARG A 208 -1.32 7.15 -1.33
CA ARG A 208 -2.19 7.07 -2.50
C ARG A 208 -1.34 7.06 -3.75
N LEU A 209 -1.66 6.18 -4.69
CA LEU A 209 -0.89 6.00 -5.91
C LEU A 209 -1.82 6.11 -7.12
N TRP A 210 -1.33 6.76 -8.16
CA TRP A 210 -1.94 6.82 -9.49
C TRP A 210 -0.99 6.19 -10.50
N LEU A 211 -1.48 5.25 -11.29
CA LEU A 211 -0.73 4.73 -12.42
C LEU A 211 -0.53 5.86 -13.44
N THR A 212 0.69 6.01 -13.92
CA THR A 212 0.99 6.98 -14.96
C THR A 212 0.95 6.34 -16.35
N PRO A 213 0.88 7.11 -17.45
CA PRO A 213 1.01 6.58 -18.80
C PRO A 213 2.48 6.31 -19.19
N PHE A 214 3.32 6.00 -18.20
CA PHE A 214 4.75 5.77 -18.41
C PHE A 214 5.17 4.40 -17.90
N THR A 215 6.20 3.86 -18.55
CA THR A 215 6.98 2.72 -18.05
C THR A 215 8.45 3.10 -17.99
N PHE A 216 9.21 2.39 -17.18
CA PHE A 216 10.66 2.45 -17.12
C PHE A 216 11.21 1.03 -17.30
N GLU A 217 11.95 0.78 -18.37
CA GLU A 217 12.38 -0.58 -18.74
C GLU A 217 11.22 -1.60 -18.79
N GLY A 218 10.05 -1.15 -19.30
CA GLY A 218 8.84 -1.95 -19.36
C GLY A 218 8.10 -2.13 -18.01
N ARG A 219 8.60 -1.55 -16.93
CA ARG A 219 8.00 -1.57 -15.60
C ARG A 219 7.05 -0.38 -15.41
N ARG A 220 5.87 -0.59 -14.88
CA ARG A 220 4.89 0.50 -14.65
C ARG A 220 5.45 1.53 -13.67
N VAL A 221 5.11 2.80 -13.93
CA VAL A 221 5.51 3.92 -13.07
C VAL A 221 4.27 4.54 -12.44
N TRP A 222 4.34 4.72 -11.14
CA TRP A 222 3.29 5.30 -10.31
C TRP A 222 3.74 6.64 -9.74
N ILE A 223 2.81 7.58 -9.63
CA ILE A 223 3.01 8.79 -8.85
C ILE A 223 2.08 8.76 -7.64
N GLY A 224 2.52 9.31 -6.53
CA GLY A 224 1.72 9.23 -5.32
C GLY A 224 2.01 10.31 -4.30
N GLN A 225 1.21 10.27 -3.26
CA GLN A 225 1.38 11.08 -2.07
C GLN A 225 1.45 10.19 -0.83
N VAL A 226 2.18 10.63 0.17
CA VAL A 226 2.13 10.11 1.53
C VAL A 226 1.96 11.24 2.51
N SER A 227 1.04 11.07 3.45
CA SER A 227 0.76 12.00 4.55
C SER A 227 0.35 11.24 5.80
N ARG A 228 0.48 11.86 6.95
CA ARG A 228 0.11 11.30 8.25
C ARG A 228 -1.05 12.06 8.85
N ASP A 229 -2.03 11.33 9.40
CA ASP A 229 -3.05 11.88 10.27
C ASP A 229 -2.44 12.18 11.65
N VAL A 230 -2.69 13.37 12.17
CA VAL A 230 -2.24 13.80 13.51
C VAL A 230 -3.42 14.20 14.41
N GLY A 231 -4.65 13.94 13.99
CA GLY A 231 -5.85 14.22 14.76
C GLY A 231 -7.10 14.29 13.90
N VAL A 232 -8.23 14.51 14.55
CA VAL A 232 -9.53 14.71 13.92
C VAL A 232 -9.98 16.14 14.16
N ARG A 233 -10.51 16.79 13.14
CA ARG A 233 -11.07 18.14 13.19
C ARG A 233 -12.52 18.13 12.72
N VAL A 234 -13.39 18.90 13.40
CA VAL A 234 -14.72 19.17 12.89
C VAL A 234 -14.63 20.26 11.81
N THR A 235 -15.23 20.02 10.65
CA THR A 235 -15.24 20.95 9.52
C THR A 235 -16.56 20.88 8.76
N GLY A 236 -17.01 22.00 8.23
CA GLY A 236 -18.14 22.06 7.29
C GLY A 236 -17.79 21.69 5.85
N GLN A 237 -16.52 21.33 5.56
CA GLN A 237 -16.05 21.04 4.20
C GLN A 237 -16.21 19.57 3.81
N THR A 238 -16.53 18.69 4.76
CA THR A 238 -16.82 17.27 4.52
C THR A 238 -18.27 16.95 4.91
N TRP A 239 -18.88 16.03 4.18
CA TRP A 239 -20.30 15.65 4.38
C TRP A 239 -20.61 15.11 5.78
N ASN A 240 -19.63 14.50 6.45
CA ASN A 240 -19.74 13.95 7.81
C ASN A 240 -19.28 14.92 8.91
N LEU A 241 -19.04 16.19 8.56
CA LEU A 241 -18.59 17.26 9.47
C LEU A 241 -17.25 16.99 10.19
N THR A 242 -16.51 15.96 9.80
CA THR A 242 -15.21 15.62 10.38
C THR A 242 -14.19 15.36 9.28
N THR A 243 -12.93 15.74 9.53
CA THR A 243 -11.79 15.40 8.70
C THR A 243 -10.58 15.10 9.57
N HIS A 244 -9.67 14.28 9.07
CA HIS A 244 -8.38 14.10 9.71
C HIS A 244 -7.48 15.29 9.38
N LYS A 245 -6.76 15.77 10.39
CA LYS A 245 -5.73 16.79 10.24
C LYS A 245 -4.44 16.10 9.83
N ILE A 246 -3.81 16.55 8.74
CA ILE A 246 -2.50 16.00 8.34
C ILE A 246 -1.36 16.60 9.18
N GLY A 247 -0.28 15.83 9.34
CA GLY A 247 0.99 16.30 9.88
C GLY A 247 1.58 17.37 8.97
N PRO A 248 2.12 18.46 9.51
CA PRO A 248 2.63 19.56 8.69
C PRO A 248 3.95 19.23 7.99
N ASP A 249 4.71 18.26 8.48
CA ASP A 249 5.99 17.83 7.91
C ASP A 249 5.77 16.66 6.94
N VAL A 250 5.50 16.97 5.68
CA VAL A 250 5.26 15.93 4.67
C VAL A 250 6.55 15.27 4.16
N ASP A 251 7.71 15.86 4.44
CA ASP A 251 9.02 15.27 4.12
C ASP A 251 9.38 14.18 5.12
N PHE A 252 8.98 14.36 6.38
CA PHE A 252 9.08 13.30 7.38
C PHE A 252 8.23 12.09 6.99
N ASP A 253 7.01 12.31 6.49
CA ASP A 253 6.13 11.22 6.06
C ASP A 253 6.68 10.51 4.82
N ARG A 254 7.23 11.25 3.85
CA ARG A 254 7.96 10.71 2.71
C ARG A 254 9.16 9.85 3.13
N SER A 255 9.95 10.36 4.07
CA SER A 255 11.14 9.66 4.58
C SER A 255 10.76 8.40 5.36
N TYR A 256 9.69 8.46 6.16
CA TYR A 256 9.15 7.30 6.86
C TYR A 256 8.73 6.19 5.88
N LEU A 257 7.98 6.55 4.83
CA LEU A 257 7.56 5.57 3.82
C LEU A 257 8.76 4.98 3.07
N LEU A 258 9.73 5.81 2.65
CA LEU A 258 10.94 5.34 1.98
C LEU A 258 11.71 4.35 2.86
N GLN A 259 11.91 4.65 4.14
CA GLN A 259 12.55 3.73 5.08
C GLN A 259 11.77 2.43 5.23
N ASP A 260 10.45 2.51 5.31
CA ASP A 260 9.60 1.33 5.46
C ASP A 260 9.66 0.44 4.20
N LEU A 261 9.69 1.03 3.01
CA LEU A 261 9.89 0.29 1.75
C LEU A 261 11.30 -0.33 1.68
N ILE A 262 12.34 0.37 2.07
CA ILE A 262 13.71 -0.18 2.17
C ILE A 262 13.73 -1.39 3.12
N MET A 263 13.11 -1.28 4.27
CA MET A 263 13.03 -2.35 5.26
C MET A 263 12.14 -3.53 4.84
N SER A 264 11.34 -3.38 3.78
CA SER A 264 10.64 -4.50 3.16
C SER A 264 11.59 -5.46 2.44
N GLY A 265 12.80 -5.00 2.09
CA GLY A 265 13.78 -5.72 1.28
C GLY A 265 13.50 -5.68 -0.22
N PHE A 266 12.51 -4.93 -0.69
CA PHE A 266 12.13 -4.87 -2.11
C PHE A 266 12.49 -3.53 -2.78
N VAL A 267 13.53 -2.85 -2.34
CA VAL A 267 14.05 -1.63 -2.98
C VAL A 267 15.43 -1.90 -3.54
N GLU A 268 15.64 -1.64 -4.83
CA GLU A 268 16.96 -1.79 -5.49
C GLU A 268 17.71 -0.46 -5.60
N GLN A 269 16.97 0.64 -5.78
CA GLN A 269 17.56 1.98 -5.80
C GLN A 269 16.51 3.05 -5.50
N TYR A 270 16.98 4.22 -5.11
CA TYR A 270 16.13 5.40 -4.90
C TYR A 270 16.89 6.69 -5.16
N GLY A 271 16.16 7.77 -5.35
CA GLY A 271 16.68 9.12 -5.47
C GLY A 271 15.61 10.15 -5.21
N TYR A 272 15.94 11.42 -5.35
CA TYR A 272 14.99 12.51 -5.18
C TYR A 272 14.96 13.38 -6.42
N VAL A 273 13.80 13.89 -6.77
CA VAL A 273 13.61 14.86 -7.86
C VAL A 273 12.78 16.03 -7.38
N ASN A 274 13.03 17.20 -7.93
CA ASN A 274 12.17 18.36 -7.74
C ASN A 274 10.73 18.07 -8.21
N GLY A 275 9.80 18.99 -7.98
CA GLY A 275 8.47 18.96 -8.59
C GLY A 275 7.33 19.25 -7.63
N VAL A 276 7.52 19.09 -6.32
CA VAL A 276 6.53 19.54 -5.33
C VAL A 276 6.62 21.06 -5.15
N GLY A 277 7.82 21.62 -5.25
CA GLY A 277 8.12 23.02 -4.97
C GLY A 277 8.19 23.27 -3.46
N ALA A 278 9.30 23.86 -3.02
CA ALA A 278 9.59 24.12 -1.63
C ALA A 278 8.54 25.04 -0.96
N ALA A 279 8.20 24.72 0.29
CA ALA A 279 7.37 25.55 1.17
C ALA A 279 7.98 25.49 2.58
N PRO A 280 8.68 26.53 3.04
CA PRO A 280 9.30 26.53 4.36
C PRO A 280 8.25 26.60 5.48
N ALA A 281 8.61 26.16 6.68
CA ALA A 281 7.72 26.21 7.84
C ALA A 281 7.25 27.64 8.21
N SER A 282 8.04 28.67 7.82
CA SER A 282 7.66 30.08 7.98
C SER A 282 6.59 30.57 6.98
N ALA A 283 6.39 29.84 5.87
CA ALA A 283 5.40 30.13 4.83
C ALA A 283 4.81 28.82 4.28
N PRO A 284 4.04 28.09 5.11
CA PRO A 284 3.49 26.79 4.72
C PRO A 284 2.42 26.95 3.65
N ARG A 285 2.25 25.91 2.84
CA ARG A 285 1.08 25.76 1.96
C ARG A 285 -0.07 25.12 2.73
N ALA A 286 -1.26 25.13 2.16
CA ALA A 286 -2.41 24.44 2.70
C ALA A 286 -2.94 23.40 1.72
N ASN A 287 -3.40 22.25 2.23
CA ASN A 287 -4.05 21.21 1.45
C ASN A 287 -5.57 21.53 1.24
N LEU A 288 -6.33 20.60 0.66
CA LEU A 288 -7.77 20.76 0.39
C LEU A 288 -8.59 21.09 1.63
N THR A 289 -8.22 20.57 2.78
CA THR A 289 -8.92 20.76 4.05
C THR A 289 -8.43 22.00 4.82
N GLY A 290 -7.45 22.73 4.24
CA GLY A 290 -6.86 23.92 4.85
C GLY A 290 -5.82 23.62 5.92
N ASP A 291 -5.32 22.37 5.99
CA ASP A 291 -4.24 22.01 6.89
C ASP A 291 -2.91 22.52 6.35
N PRO A 292 -2.11 23.24 7.16
CA PRO A 292 -0.81 23.73 6.72
C PRO A 292 0.20 22.58 6.60
N TYR A 293 1.04 22.63 5.54
CA TYR A 293 2.19 21.76 5.40
C TYR A 293 3.42 22.50 4.87
N TYR A 294 4.59 22.01 5.22
CA TYR A 294 5.88 22.47 4.70
C TYR A 294 6.65 21.31 4.09
N THR A 295 7.55 21.63 3.15
CA THR A 295 8.31 20.65 2.37
C THR A 295 9.58 21.26 1.78
N ASP A 296 10.62 20.45 1.59
CA ASP A 296 11.82 20.77 0.81
C ASP A 296 11.53 20.85 -0.70
N GLY A 297 10.37 20.39 -1.14
CA GLY A 297 9.92 20.44 -2.52
C GLY A 297 10.25 19.22 -3.36
N LEU A 298 10.78 18.15 -2.75
CA LEU A 298 11.26 16.97 -3.44
C LEU A 298 10.24 15.82 -3.43
N ARG A 299 10.33 14.97 -4.44
CA ARG A 299 9.70 13.65 -4.53
C ARG A 299 10.73 12.56 -4.35
N ALA A 300 10.45 11.58 -3.52
CA ALA A 300 11.23 10.35 -3.53
C ALA A 300 10.85 9.50 -4.75
N VAL A 301 11.83 9.04 -5.50
CA VAL A 301 11.67 8.07 -6.59
C VAL A 301 12.26 6.75 -6.13
N VAL A 302 11.43 5.72 -6.08
CA VAL A 302 11.78 4.41 -5.52
C VAL A 302 11.63 3.36 -6.60
N PHE A 303 12.67 2.58 -6.85
CA PHE A 303 12.65 1.46 -7.79
C PHE A 303 12.54 0.17 -7.00
N LEU A 304 11.45 -0.55 -7.22
CA LEU A 304 11.19 -1.80 -6.54
C LEU A 304 11.91 -2.95 -7.24
N SER A 305 12.49 -3.82 -6.46
CA SER A 305 13.19 -5.02 -6.95
C SER A 305 12.23 -6.21 -7.11
N ASN A 306 12.66 -7.18 -7.91
CA ASN A 306 11.95 -8.44 -8.11
C ASN A 306 12.25 -9.49 -7.04
N GLN A 307 13.34 -9.30 -6.32
CA GLN A 307 13.85 -10.19 -5.27
C GLN A 307 14.27 -9.33 -4.08
N THR A 308 14.44 -9.97 -2.94
CA THR A 308 14.96 -9.28 -1.77
C THR A 308 16.36 -8.72 -2.03
N THR A 309 16.55 -7.45 -1.76
CA THR A 309 17.80 -6.72 -1.95
C THR A 309 18.41 -6.43 -0.57
N PRO A 310 19.63 -6.88 -0.29
CA PRO A 310 20.31 -6.53 0.95
C PRO A 310 20.53 -5.01 1.03
N LEU A 311 20.48 -4.45 2.23
CA LEU A 311 20.62 -3.00 2.44
C LEU A 311 21.92 -2.43 1.81
N SER A 312 23.01 -3.20 1.85
CA SER A 312 24.30 -2.82 1.26
C SER A 312 24.32 -2.75 -0.26
N ALA A 313 23.33 -3.35 -0.93
CA ALA A 313 23.21 -3.34 -2.40
C ALA A 313 22.26 -2.26 -2.92
N ILE A 314 21.54 -1.57 -2.03
CA ILE A 314 20.62 -0.49 -2.42
C ILE A 314 21.44 0.72 -2.87
N ARG A 315 21.13 1.24 -4.06
CA ARG A 315 21.83 2.39 -4.63
C ARG A 315 21.04 3.69 -4.40
N LYS A 316 21.69 4.70 -3.86
CA LYS A 316 21.17 6.08 -3.90
C LYS A 316 21.60 6.73 -5.22
N LEU A 317 20.65 7.23 -5.99
CA LEU A 317 20.93 7.96 -7.22
C LEU A 317 21.53 9.34 -6.90
N PRO A 318 22.53 9.80 -7.65
CA PRO A 318 23.17 11.11 -7.43
C PRO A 318 22.33 12.25 -8.03
N TRP A 319 21.10 12.35 -7.57
CA TRP A 319 20.14 13.38 -7.95
C TRP A 319 20.07 14.48 -6.89
N GLU A 320 18.88 15.02 -6.62
CA GLU A 320 18.73 16.02 -5.58
C GLU A 320 18.92 15.42 -4.17
N GLU A 321 19.38 16.23 -3.23
CA GLU A 321 19.61 15.84 -1.84
C GLU A 321 18.43 16.30 -0.97
N ALA A 322 17.74 15.35 -0.34
CA ALA A 322 16.71 15.64 0.65
C ALA A 322 17.35 16.14 1.95
N ARG A 323 16.70 17.13 2.57
CA ARG A 323 17.12 17.72 3.86
C ARG A 323 16.66 16.92 5.06
#